data_14c296416eb2b3a49de5b7adbf7aeb7d
#
_entry.id   14c296416eb2b3a49de5b7adbf7aeb7d
#
_cell.length_a   1.000
_cell.length_b   1.000
_cell.length_c   1.000
_cell.angle_alpha   90.00
_cell.angle_beta   90.00
_cell.angle_gamma   90.00
#
_symmetry.space_group_name_H-M   'P 1'
#
loop_
_entity.id
_entity.type
_entity.pdbx_description
1 polymer ?
#
loop_
_entity_poly.entity_id
_entity_poly.type
_entity_poly.pdbx_seq_one_letter_code
_entity_poly.pdbx_strand_id
1 'polypeptide(L)'
;IPLKIMTAITGVSGSGKSTLIKTILVPALKKLYGDYSDRTGSFDKLTGDLKAITGVEFIDQNPIGKSTRSNPVTYLKAWDDIRKIFSDTQAAKVQGFKPAHFSFNVPGGRCEECQGEGIIKVEMQFMADVFLECEHCKGRRFKDEVLEISYKGKNIYDILEMTVNQALEFFSAGNGHSERSIVCLLYT
;
A
#
# COMPACT_ATOMS: atom_id res chain seq x y z
N ILE A 1 -18.86 18.90 18.12
CA ILE A 1 -17.75 19.00 17.16
C ILE A 1 -18.20 19.94 16.06
N PRO A 2 -17.54 21.08 15.86
CA PRO A 2 -17.90 22.02 14.82
C PRO A 2 -17.59 21.46 13.43
N LEU A 3 -18.42 21.83 12.44
CA LEU A 3 -18.22 21.43 11.04
C LEU A 3 -17.44 22.51 10.26
N LYS A 4 -16.84 22.12 9.12
CA LYS A 4 -16.09 22.99 8.19
C LYS A 4 -14.82 23.62 8.77
N ILE A 5 -14.34 23.14 9.91
CA ILE A 5 -13.07 23.55 10.51
C ILE A 5 -12.30 22.33 11.01
N MET A 6 -11.00 22.49 11.10
CA MET A 6 -10.14 21.47 11.73
C MET A 6 -10.35 21.46 13.24
N THR A 7 -10.67 20.30 13.82
CA THR A 7 -10.89 20.14 15.24
C THR A 7 -9.88 19.16 15.82
N ALA A 8 -9.09 19.59 16.81
CA ALA A 8 -8.18 18.73 17.55
C ALA A 8 -8.82 18.29 18.88
N ILE A 9 -8.75 16.97 19.16
CA ILE A 9 -9.22 16.38 20.42
C ILE A 9 -8.00 15.97 21.25
N THR A 10 -7.77 16.68 22.33
CA THR A 10 -6.62 16.50 23.23
C THR A 10 -7.04 16.01 24.61
N GLY A 11 -6.10 15.49 25.38
CA GLY A 11 -6.33 15.00 26.74
C GLY A 11 -5.31 13.93 27.12
N VAL A 12 -5.25 13.58 28.40
CA VAL A 12 -4.34 12.57 28.94
C VAL A 12 -4.59 11.18 28.33
N SER A 13 -3.59 10.31 28.39
CA SER A 13 -3.75 8.92 27.97
C SER A 13 -4.85 8.24 28.80
N GLY A 14 -5.68 7.42 28.16
CA GLY A 14 -6.80 6.75 28.83
C GLY A 14 -8.07 7.59 29.02
N SER A 15 -8.11 8.87 28.64
CA SER A 15 -9.30 9.74 28.79
C SER A 15 -10.46 9.45 27.83
N GLY A 16 -10.40 8.39 27.04
CA GLY A 16 -11.48 7.99 26.15
C GLY A 16 -11.53 8.68 24.77
N LYS A 17 -10.53 9.48 24.40
CA LYS A 17 -10.47 10.18 23.09
C LYS A 17 -10.69 9.24 21.90
N SER A 18 -9.91 8.18 21.85
CA SER A 18 -10.01 7.17 20.78
C SER A 18 -11.34 6.41 20.82
N THR A 19 -11.86 6.13 22.00
CA THR A 19 -13.18 5.48 22.18
C THR A 19 -14.27 6.37 21.63
N LEU A 20 -14.26 7.67 21.99
CA LEU A 20 -15.25 8.63 21.50
C LEU A 20 -15.26 8.71 19.97
N ILE A 21 -14.09 8.82 19.35
CA ILE A 21 -13.99 8.98 17.89
C ILE A 21 -14.13 7.63 17.17
N LYS A 22 -13.27 6.67 17.47
CA LYS A 22 -13.15 5.41 16.72
C LYS A 22 -14.29 4.44 17.00
N THR A 23 -14.78 4.40 18.25
CA THR A 23 -15.78 3.39 18.65
C THR A 23 -17.22 3.94 18.66
N ILE A 24 -17.40 5.25 18.79
CA ILE A 24 -18.75 5.85 18.88
C ILE A 24 -19.04 6.72 17.67
N LEU A 25 -18.32 7.83 17.50
CA LEU A 25 -18.68 8.86 16.52
C LEU A 25 -18.58 8.37 15.07
N VAL A 26 -17.45 7.79 14.68
CA VAL A 26 -17.23 7.34 13.30
C VAL A 26 -18.21 6.24 12.91
N PRO A 27 -18.39 5.16 13.67
CA PRO A 27 -19.39 4.14 13.33
C PRO A 27 -20.83 4.67 13.35
N ALA A 28 -21.16 5.58 14.26
CA ALA A 28 -22.50 6.18 14.31
C ALA A 28 -22.79 7.04 13.07
N LEU A 29 -21.82 7.82 12.61
CA LEU A 29 -21.93 8.59 11.38
C LEU A 29 -21.97 7.70 10.14
N LYS A 30 -21.11 6.67 10.04
CA LYS A 30 -21.11 5.72 8.92
C LYS A 30 -22.46 5.04 8.74
N LYS A 31 -23.12 4.67 9.84
CA LYS A 31 -24.49 4.08 9.80
C LYS A 31 -25.52 4.99 9.15
N LEU A 32 -25.40 6.30 9.27
CA LEU A 32 -26.30 7.26 8.60
C LEU A 32 -26.18 7.18 7.06
N TYR A 33 -25.05 6.68 6.55
CA TYR A 33 -24.76 6.53 5.12
C TYR A 33 -24.86 5.07 4.65
N GLY A 34 -25.45 4.19 5.47
CA GLY A 34 -25.69 2.80 5.08
C GLY A 34 -24.50 1.85 5.27
N ASP A 35 -23.42 2.30 5.89
CA ASP A 35 -22.29 1.44 6.25
C ASP A 35 -22.47 0.91 7.67
N TYR A 36 -22.83 -0.38 7.76
CA TYR A 36 -23.07 -1.11 9.02
C TYR A 36 -21.94 -2.06 9.39
N SER A 37 -20.78 -1.91 8.78
CA SER A 37 -19.64 -2.81 8.96
C SER A 37 -19.09 -2.82 10.39
N ASP A 38 -19.15 -1.69 11.09
CA ASP A 38 -18.58 -1.52 12.41
C ASP A 38 -19.62 -1.55 13.53
N ARG A 39 -19.29 -2.21 14.66
CA ARG A 39 -20.08 -2.12 15.88
C ARG A 39 -19.95 -0.72 16.48
N THR A 40 -21.08 -0.08 16.76
CA THR A 40 -21.10 1.23 17.42
C THR A 40 -21.14 1.04 18.93
N GLY A 41 -20.28 1.75 19.66
CA GLY A 41 -20.35 1.82 21.12
C GLY A 41 -21.65 2.46 21.62
N SER A 42 -21.94 2.31 22.91
CA SER A 42 -23.14 2.88 23.52
C SER A 42 -23.08 4.40 23.57
N PHE A 43 -24.14 5.05 23.13
CA PHE A 43 -24.34 6.50 23.21
C PHE A 43 -25.85 6.82 23.20
N ASP A 44 -26.23 7.95 23.77
CA ASP A 44 -27.64 8.31 23.87
C ASP A 44 -28.19 8.82 22.55
N LYS A 45 -27.60 9.84 21.97
CA LYS A 45 -28.11 10.47 20.76
C LYS A 45 -27.00 11.24 20.02
N LEU A 46 -27.05 11.16 18.68
CA LEU A 46 -26.26 12.00 17.79
C LEU A 46 -27.14 13.16 17.32
N THR A 47 -26.74 14.40 17.63
CA THR A 47 -27.49 15.62 17.28
C THR A 47 -26.60 16.61 16.55
N GLY A 48 -27.20 17.50 15.77
CA GLY A 48 -26.53 18.55 15.01
C GLY A 48 -26.99 18.58 13.56
N ASP A 49 -26.28 19.31 12.74
CA ASP A 49 -26.57 19.41 11.32
C ASP A 49 -25.98 18.20 10.55
N LEU A 50 -26.59 17.05 10.74
CA LEU A 50 -26.15 15.79 10.13
C LEU A 50 -26.32 15.81 8.61
N LYS A 51 -27.21 16.64 8.08
CA LYS A 51 -27.44 16.77 6.63
C LYS A 51 -26.31 17.51 5.92
N ALA A 52 -25.53 18.30 6.64
CA ALA A 52 -24.36 18.99 6.09
C ALA A 52 -23.15 18.08 5.88
N ILE A 53 -23.18 16.84 6.41
CA ILE A 53 -22.11 15.85 6.24
C ILE A 53 -22.50 14.99 5.03
N THR A 54 -21.62 14.84 4.05
CA THR A 54 -21.86 14.06 2.83
C THR A 54 -21.19 12.69 2.83
N GLY A 55 -20.22 12.49 3.71
CA GLY A 55 -19.48 11.22 3.85
C GLY A 55 -18.56 11.25 5.06
N VAL A 56 -18.04 10.08 5.41
CA VAL A 56 -17.13 9.91 6.56
C VAL A 56 -15.94 9.08 6.13
N GLU A 57 -14.76 9.70 6.15
CA GLU A 57 -13.48 9.03 5.97
C GLU A 57 -12.77 8.90 7.31
N PHE A 58 -12.27 7.71 7.61
CA PHE A 58 -11.54 7.44 8.83
C PHE A 58 -10.14 6.95 8.49
N ILE A 59 -9.13 7.72 8.88
CA ILE A 59 -7.73 7.39 8.71
C ILE A 59 -7.16 7.09 10.09
N ASP A 60 -6.59 5.91 10.28
CA ASP A 60 -5.96 5.50 11.53
C ASP A 60 -4.44 5.30 11.37
N GLN A 61 -3.78 4.97 12.47
CA GLN A 61 -2.33 4.72 12.51
C GLN A 61 -1.96 3.28 12.13
N ASN A 62 -2.93 2.46 11.75
CA ASN A 62 -2.63 1.09 11.35
C ASN A 62 -1.84 1.10 10.04
N PRO A 63 -0.82 0.25 9.91
CA PRO A 63 -0.12 0.10 8.65
C PRO A 63 -1.09 -0.36 7.55
N ILE A 64 -0.84 0.05 6.30
CA ILE A 64 -1.65 -0.26 5.10
C ILE A 64 -1.80 -1.77 4.85
N GLY A 65 -1.13 -2.60 5.62
CA GLY A 65 -1.25 -4.05 5.61
C GLY A 65 -0.41 -4.67 6.69
N LYS A 66 -0.70 -5.93 7.00
CA LYS A 66 -0.03 -6.67 8.09
C LYS A 66 1.11 -7.55 7.60
N SER A 67 1.36 -7.61 6.30
CA SER A 67 2.40 -8.48 5.73
C SER A 67 3.53 -7.65 5.13
N THR A 68 4.72 -8.24 5.07
CA THR A 68 5.91 -7.70 4.40
C THR A 68 5.69 -7.44 2.90
N ARG A 69 4.61 -7.99 2.33
CA ARG A 69 4.17 -7.78 0.94
C ARG A 69 3.27 -6.55 0.77
N SER A 70 2.85 -5.94 1.87
CA SER A 70 2.04 -4.72 1.84
C SER A 70 2.92 -3.54 1.46
N ASN A 71 2.66 -2.97 0.30
CA ASN A 71 3.44 -1.90 -0.29
C ASN A 71 2.50 -0.81 -0.81
N PRO A 72 2.78 0.48 -0.56
CA PRO A 72 1.97 1.60 -1.05
C PRO A 72 1.67 1.53 -2.54
N VAL A 73 2.65 1.16 -3.37
CA VAL A 73 2.49 1.07 -4.82
C VAL A 73 1.44 0.03 -5.24
N THR A 74 1.30 -1.07 -4.47
CA THR A 74 0.26 -2.09 -4.69
C THR A 74 -1.10 -1.58 -4.22
N TYR A 75 -1.15 -0.87 -3.09
CA TYR A 75 -2.37 -0.27 -2.56
C TYR A 75 -2.97 0.74 -3.53
N LEU A 76 -2.15 1.59 -4.13
CA LEU A 76 -2.53 2.56 -5.16
C LEU A 76 -2.82 1.92 -6.53
N LYS A 77 -2.62 0.59 -6.68
CA LYS A 77 -2.72 -0.16 -7.95
C LYS A 77 -1.71 0.26 -9.04
N ALA A 78 -0.79 1.16 -8.74
CA ALA A 78 0.23 1.60 -9.69
C ALA A 78 1.19 0.46 -10.11
N TRP A 79 1.32 -0.58 -9.28
CA TRP A 79 2.14 -1.74 -9.58
C TRP A 79 1.68 -2.52 -10.80
N ASP A 80 0.39 -2.52 -11.11
CA ASP A 80 -0.15 -3.22 -12.26
C ASP A 80 0.30 -2.59 -13.59
N ASP A 81 0.31 -1.26 -13.65
CA ASP A 81 0.81 -0.52 -14.80
C ASP A 81 2.34 -0.63 -14.93
N ILE A 82 3.08 -0.60 -13.82
CA ILE A 82 4.53 -0.81 -13.81
C ILE A 82 4.88 -2.19 -14.39
N ARG A 83 4.23 -3.26 -13.92
CA ARG A 83 4.44 -4.62 -14.42
C ARG A 83 4.18 -4.72 -15.93
N LYS A 84 3.16 -4.02 -16.41
CA LYS A 84 2.82 -3.97 -17.83
C LYS A 84 3.94 -3.31 -18.65
N ILE A 85 4.46 -2.16 -18.19
CA ILE A 85 5.58 -1.48 -18.84
C ILE A 85 6.79 -2.42 -18.98
N PHE A 86 7.16 -3.13 -17.90
CA PHE A 86 8.29 -4.05 -17.96
C PHE A 86 8.06 -5.23 -18.89
N SER A 87 6.85 -5.82 -18.91
CA SER A 87 6.52 -6.91 -19.81
C SER A 87 6.46 -6.49 -21.28
N ASP A 88 6.21 -5.21 -21.55
CA ASP A 88 6.18 -4.66 -22.91
C ASP A 88 7.56 -4.35 -23.48
N THR A 89 8.63 -4.40 -22.66
CA THR A 89 10.00 -4.23 -23.15
C THR A 89 10.39 -5.33 -24.13
N GLN A 90 11.29 -5.00 -25.06
CA GLN A 90 11.76 -5.97 -26.07
C GLN A 90 12.47 -7.17 -25.40
N ALA A 91 13.26 -6.92 -24.38
CA ALA A 91 13.97 -7.98 -23.64
C ALA A 91 13.00 -8.95 -22.96
N ALA A 92 11.94 -8.44 -22.29
CA ALA A 92 10.91 -9.26 -21.67
C ALA A 92 10.14 -10.10 -22.69
N LYS A 93 9.81 -9.54 -23.85
CA LYS A 93 9.13 -10.26 -24.93
C LYS A 93 9.97 -11.40 -25.50
N VAL A 94 11.27 -11.18 -25.68
CA VAL A 94 12.20 -12.23 -26.16
C VAL A 94 12.27 -13.40 -25.17
N GLN A 95 12.28 -13.11 -23.86
CA GLN A 95 12.32 -14.11 -22.80
C GLN A 95 10.92 -14.68 -22.48
N GLY A 96 9.86 -14.20 -23.10
CA GLY A 96 8.48 -14.65 -22.85
C GLY A 96 7.91 -14.23 -21.50
N PHE A 97 8.46 -13.19 -20.89
CA PHE A 97 7.99 -12.69 -19.61
C PHE A 97 6.66 -11.94 -19.75
N LYS A 98 5.71 -12.32 -18.92
CA LYS A 98 4.38 -11.69 -18.78
C LYS A 98 4.35 -10.77 -17.57
N PRO A 99 3.36 -9.88 -17.40
CA PRO A 99 3.24 -9.01 -16.23
C PRO A 99 3.30 -9.75 -14.89
N ALA A 100 2.88 -11.02 -14.85
CA ALA A 100 2.95 -11.85 -13.63
C ALA A 100 4.39 -12.12 -13.17
N HIS A 101 5.37 -12.20 -14.07
CA HIS A 101 6.77 -12.43 -13.72
C HIS A 101 7.40 -11.23 -12.98
N PHE A 102 6.85 -10.03 -13.16
CA PHE A 102 7.27 -8.81 -12.46
C PHE A 102 6.48 -8.56 -11.18
N SER A 103 5.82 -9.60 -10.63
CA SER A 103 5.10 -9.53 -9.36
C SER A 103 5.86 -10.27 -8.27
N PHE A 104 6.05 -9.62 -7.13
CA PHE A 104 6.60 -10.26 -5.93
C PHE A 104 5.55 -11.07 -5.15
N ASN A 105 4.26 -10.99 -5.52
CA ASN A 105 3.16 -11.67 -4.83
C ASN A 105 2.78 -13.03 -5.43
N VAL A 106 3.03 -13.22 -6.73
CA VAL A 106 2.67 -14.45 -7.44
C VAL A 106 3.90 -15.23 -7.89
N PRO A 107 3.81 -16.57 -7.98
CA PRO A 107 4.90 -17.39 -8.51
C PRO A 107 5.24 -17.02 -9.97
N GLY A 108 6.50 -17.25 -10.34
CA GLY A 108 7.00 -17.03 -11.70
C GLY A 108 8.32 -16.28 -11.69
N GLY A 109 8.32 -14.99 -11.36
CA GLY A 109 9.55 -14.19 -11.32
C GLY A 109 10.03 -13.81 -9.93
N ARG A 110 9.25 -14.10 -8.88
CA ARG A 110 9.68 -13.83 -7.50
C ARG A 110 10.73 -14.84 -7.04
N CYS A 111 11.58 -14.45 -6.11
CA CYS A 111 12.49 -15.36 -5.43
C CYS A 111 11.69 -16.48 -4.74
N GLU A 112 12.07 -17.74 -4.95
CA GLU A 112 11.37 -18.90 -4.41
C GLU A 112 11.67 -19.12 -2.92
N GLU A 113 12.88 -18.82 -2.47
CA GLU A 113 13.32 -18.94 -1.08
C GLU A 113 12.48 -18.06 -0.15
N CYS A 114 12.49 -16.75 -0.37
CA CYS A 114 11.72 -15.80 0.44
C CYS A 114 10.31 -15.55 -0.10
N GLN A 115 9.90 -16.23 -1.16
CA GLN A 115 8.61 -16.07 -1.81
C GLN A 115 8.26 -14.61 -2.16
N GLY A 116 9.26 -13.79 -2.48
CA GLY A 116 9.11 -12.38 -2.84
C GLY A 116 9.07 -11.42 -1.65
N GLU A 117 9.34 -11.89 -0.43
CA GLU A 117 9.39 -11.02 0.76
C GLU A 117 10.72 -10.27 0.89
N GLY A 118 11.78 -10.79 0.29
CA GLY A 118 13.14 -10.26 0.41
C GLY A 118 13.82 -10.60 1.74
N ILE A 119 13.03 -11.06 2.72
CA ILE A 119 13.48 -11.43 4.06
C ILE A 119 12.95 -12.82 4.42
N ILE A 120 13.63 -13.48 5.34
CA ILE A 120 13.23 -14.75 5.94
C ILE A 120 12.93 -14.48 7.41
N LYS A 121 11.72 -14.81 7.83
CA LYS A 121 11.28 -14.70 9.22
C LYS A 121 11.66 -15.97 9.97
N VAL A 122 12.42 -15.82 11.04
CA VAL A 122 12.74 -16.91 11.98
C VAL A 122 11.90 -16.70 13.23
N GLU A 123 10.92 -17.56 13.44
CA GLU A 123 10.04 -17.47 14.61
C GLU A 123 10.75 -18.02 15.85
N MET A 124 10.74 -17.24 16.92
CA MET A 124 11.32 -17.60 18.21
C MET A 124 10.21 -17.83 19.24
N GLN A 125 10.23 -19.00 19.91
CA GLN A 125 9.16 -19.38 20.85
C GLN A 125 9.03 -18.45 22.08
N PHE A 126 10.12 -17.79 22.49
CA PHE A 126 10.16 -16.97 23.74
C PHE A 126 10.76 -15.58 23.54
N MET A 127 11.07 -15.18 22.31
CA MET A 127 11.66 -13.89 21.98
C MET A 127 10.96 -13.31 20.75
N ALA A 128 11.24 -12.03 20.45
CA ALA A 128 10.75 -11.41 19.23
C ALA A 128 11.29 -12.13 17.99
N ASP A 129 10.47 -12.26 16.98
CA ASP A 129 10.86 -12.86 15.71
C ASP A 129 12.06 -12.12 15.10
N VAL A 130 12.99 -12.87 14.53
CA VAL A 130 14.17 -12.32 13.84
C VAL A 130 13.89 -12.33 12.34
N PHE A 131 14.17 -11.20 11.70
CA PHE A 131 14.06 -11.04 10.25
C PHE A 131 15.46 -10.96 9.66
N LEU A 132 15.78 -11.93 8.81
CA LEU A 132 17.06 -12.02 8.12
C LEU A 132 16.87 -11.69 6.64
N GLU A 133 17.83 -11.00 6.04
CA GLU A 133 17.84 -10.80 4.60
C GLU A 133 17.95 -12.15 3.88
N CYS A 134 17.18 -12.34 2.82
CA CYS A 134 17.24 -13.57 2.03
C CYS A 134 18.59 -13.68 1.32
N GLU A 135 19.39 -14.69 1.64
CA GLU A 135 20.72 -14.90 1.07
C GLU A 135 20.70 -15.14 -0.44
N HIS A 136 19.64 -15.78 -0.95
CA HIS A 136 19.51 -16.07 -2.38
C HIS A 136 19.31 -14.82 -3.21
N CYS A 137 18.30 -14.00 -2.90
CA CYS A 137 18.00 -12.79 -3.68
C CYS A 137 18.62 -11.52 -3.09
N LYS A 138 19.30 -11.58 -1.96
CA LYS A 138 19.93 -10.44 -1.28
C LYS A 138 18.93 -9.27 -1.16
N GLY A 139 17.78 -9.53 -0.58
CA GLY A 139 16.71 -8.57 -0.39
C GLY A 139 15.93 -8.16 -1.64
N ARG A 140 16.40 -8.52 -2.85
CA ARG A 140 15.87 -8.00 -4.13
C ARG A 140 14.52 -8.59 -4.55
N ARG A 141 13.98 -9.59 -3.85
CA ARG A 141 12.63 -10.16 -4.02
C ARG A 141 12.38 -10.94 -5.29
N PHE A 142 13.14 -10.75 -6.35
CA PHE A 142 12.98 -11.34 -7.68
C PHE A 142 14.12 -12.28 -8.02
N LYS A 143 13.90 -13.14 -9.03
CA LYS A 143 14.93 -13.96 -9.67
C LYS A 143 15.87 -13.06 -10.46
N ASP A 144 17.13 -13.48 -10.61
CA ASP A 144 18.14 -12.70 -11.35
C ASP A 144 17.75 -12.49 -12.80
N GLU A 145 17.15 -13.48 -13.47
CA GLU A 145 16.64 -13.37 -14.84
C GLU A 145 15.64 -12.23 -15.04
N VAL A 146 14.77 -11.99 -14.04
CA VAL A 146 13.79 -10.90 -14.07
C VAL A 146 14.47 -9.55 -13.81
N LEU A 147 15.54 -9.53 -12.99
CA LEU A 147 16.31 -8.33 -12.68
C LEU A 147 17.19 -7.86 -13.85
N GLU A 148 17.48 -8.74 -14.82
CA GLU A 148 18.17 -8.37 -16.07
C GLU A 148 17.31 -7.49 -16.98
N ILE A 149 16.00 -7.56 -16.85
CA ILE A 149 15.08 -6.72 -17.63
C ILE A 149 15.09 -5.30 -17.07
N SER A 150 15.42 -4.36 -17.93
CA SER A 150 15.47 -2.94 -17.56
C SER A 150 14.53 -2.09 -18.43
N TYR A 151 13.97 -1.06 -17.80
CA TYR A 151 13.20 0.01 -18.44
C TYR A 151 13.84 1.37 -18.10
N LYS A 152 14.24 2.14 -19.10
CA LYS A 152 15.00 3.40 -18.93
C LYS A 152 16.21 3.24 -18.00
N GLY A 153 16.93 2.11 -18.11
CA GLY A 153 18.12 1.83 -17.30
C GLY A 153 17.88 1.43 -15.86
N LYS A 154 16.63 1.17 -15.46
CA LYS A 154 16.27 0.69 -14.13
C LYS A 154 15.58 -0.67 -14.22
N ASN A 155 15.91 -1.58 -13.31
CA ASN A 155 15.22 -2.85 -13.19
C ASN A 155 13.99 -2.73 -12.28
N ILE A 156 13.21 -3.82 -12.17
CA ILE A 156 11.95 -3.82 -11.39
C ILE A 156 12.18 -3.59 -9.88
N TYR A 157 13.33 -4.03 -9.33
CA TYR A 157 13.70 -3.79 -7.94
C TYR A 157 14.09 -2.32 -7.71
N ASP A 158 14.86 -1.71 -8.64
CA ASP A 158 15.21 -0.29 -8.56
C ASP A 158 13.96 0.59 -8.48
N ILE A 159 12.90 0.21 -9.18
CA ILE A 159 11.61 0.93 -9.13
C ILE A 159 10.94 0.78 -7.75
N LEU A 160 11.03 -0.40 -7.12
CA LEU A 160 10.48 -0.61 -5.77
C LEU A 160 11.19 0.23 -4.70
N GLU A 161 12.47 0.50 -4.88
CA GLU A 161 13.29 1.29 -3.96
C GLU A 161 13.15 2.81 -4.17
N MET A 162 12.47 3.24 -5.25
CA MET A 162 12.25 4.66 -5.49
C MET A 162 11.30 5.26 -4.44
N THR A 163 11.63 6.46 -4.00
CA THR A 163 10.66 7.31 -3.31
C THR A 163 9.55 7.75 -4.29
N VAL A 164 8.40 8.16 -3.77
CA VAL A 164 7.28 8.66 -4.61
C VAL A 164 7.75 9.79 -5.52
N ASN A 165 8.54 10.73 -5.03
CA ASN A 165 9.05 11.85 -5.84
C ASN A 165 9.96 11.37 -6.98
N GLN A 166 10.86 10.43 -6.70
CA GLN A 166 11.72 9.83 -7.73
C GLN A 166 10.89 9.07 -8.79
N ALA A 167 9.88 8.31 -8.35
CA ALA A 167 9.00 7.60 -9.26
C ALA A 167 8.17 8.57 -10.12
N LEU A 168 7.65 9.64 -9.56
CA LEU A 168 6.95 10.70 -10.29
C LEU A 168 7.85 11.30 -11.40
N GLU A 169 9.08 11.66 -11.04
CA GLU A 169 10.05 12.24 -11.98
C GLU A 169 10.40 11.24 -13.09
N PHE A 170 10.66 9.99 -12.72
CA PHE A 170 11.02 8.91 -13.65
C PHE A 170 9.91 8.59 -14.67
N PHE A 171 8.65 8.53 -14.23
CA PHE A 171 7.52 8.22 -15.10
C PHE A 171 6.95 9.46 -15.81
N SER A 172 7.10 10.67 -15.28
CA SER A 172 6.65 11.91 -15.93
C SER A 172 7.37 12.20 -17.25
N ALA A 173 8.59 11.72 -17.42
CA ALA A 173 9.35 11.85 -18.66
C ALA A 173 8.82 10.96 -19.81
N GLY A 174 7.80 10.15 -19.57
CA GLY A 174 7.23 9.24 -20.55
C GLY A 174 5.87 9.73 -21.09
N ASN A 175 5.59 9.38 -22.34
CA ASN A 175 4.34 9.75 -23.02
C ASN A 175 3.33 8.58 -23.15
N GLY A 176 3.67 7.42 -22.58
CA GLY A 176 2.81 6.21 -22.64
C GLY A 176 1.56 6.34 -21.75
N HIS A 177 0.49 5.63 -22.13
CA HIS A 177 -0.75 5.59 -21.33
C HIS A 177 -0.51 5.06 -19.90
N SER A 178 0.26 3.97 -19.79
CA SER A 178 0.58 3.37 -18.47
C SER A 178 1.44 4.29 -17.60
N GLU A 179 2.38 5.04 -18.18
CA GLU A 179 3.18 6.04 -17.43
C GLU A 179 2.32 7.17 -16.90
N ARG A 180 1.39 7.70 -17.69
CA ARG A 180 0.43 8.72 -17.24
C ARG A 180 -0.49 8.21 -16.13
N SER A 181 -0.93 6.96 -16.22
CA SER A 181 -1.71 6.29 -15.18
C SER A 181 -0.94 6.21 -13.88
N ILE A 182 0.33 5.78 -13.91
CA ILE A 182 1.20 5.71 -12.73
C ILE A 182 1.35 7.09 -12.09
N VAL A 183 1.66 8.11 -12.87
CA VAL A 183 1.80 9.49 -12.38
C VAL A 183 0.51 9.95 -11.71
N CYS A 184 -0.65 9.73 -12.32
CA CYS A 184 -1.94 10.07 -11.76
C CYS A 184 -2.17 9.38 -10.41
N LEU A 185 -1.90 8.07 -10.31
CA LEU A 185 -2.07 7.29 -9.10
C LEU A 185 -1.10 7.69 -7.98
N LEU A 186 0.11 8.14 -8.32
CA LEU A 186 1.09 8.60 -7.32
C LEU A 186 0.78 10.00 -6.78
N TYR A 187 0.01 10.81 -7.49
CA TYR A 187 -0.44 12.14 -7.04
C TYR A 187 -1.70 12.10 -6.15
N THR A 188 -2.40 10.96 -6.11
CA THR A 188 -3.64 10.81 -5.33
C THR A 188 -3.33 10.46 -3.88
#